data_e378c7de360baf2709b2aa1fa7fd0449
#
_entry.id   e378c7de360baf2709b2aa1fa7fd0449
#
_cell.length_a   1.000
_cell.length_b   1.000
_cell.length_c   1.000
_cell.angle_alpha   90.00
_cell.angle_beta   90.00
_cell.angle_gamma   90.00
#
_symmetry.space_group_name_H-M   'P 1'
#
loop_
_entity.id
_entity.type
_entity.pdbx_description
1 polymer ?
#
loop_
_entity_poly.entity_id
_entity_poly.type
_entity_poly.pdbx_seq_one_letter_code
_entity_poly.pdbx_strand_id
1 'polypeptide(L)'
;MKTVYVTGYKSFELNIFKDDMKEVDYLKQFIEHKLLQYIDEGLEWVLIQGQIGIELWAAEVVLKLQDTHPELKLGIITPFYGHTSKWNEHNIAKYESIASNAQF
;
A
#
# COMPACT_ATOMS: atom_id res chain seq x y z
N MET A 1 -11.90 -15.27 3.41
CA MET A 1 -11.26 -14.33 2.44
C MET A 1 -9.76 -14.50 2.51
N LYS A 2 -9.11 -14.85 1.40
CA LYS A 2 -7.64 -15.05 1.39
C LYS A 2 -6.88 -13.90 0.77
N THR A 3 -7.48 -13.21 -0.19
CA THR A 3 -6.81 -12.17 -0.96
C THR A 3 -7.70 -10.94 -1.08
N VAL A 4 -7.10 -9.76 -0.88
CA VAL A 4 -7.72 -8.47 -1.13
C VAL A 4 -6.88 -7.73 -2.16
N TYR A 5 -7.53 -7.18 -3.15
CA TYR A 5 -6.89 -6.34 -4.15
C TYR A 5 -7.24 -4.89 -3.84
N VAL A 6 -6.23 -4.09 -3.55
CA VAL A 6 -6.44 -2.67 -3.21
C VAL A 6 -6.22 -1.81 -4.44
N THR A 7 -7.20 -0.97 -4.72
CA THR A 7 -7.10 0.06 -5.74
C THR A 7 -7.74 1.33 -5.19
N GLY A 8 -7.33 2.48 -5.70
CA GLY A 8 -7.88 3.73 -5.19
C GLY A 8 -7.31 4.93 -5.92
N TYR A 9 -7.73 6.09 -5.46
CA TYR A 9 -7.30 7.35 -6.06
C TYR A 9 -5.80 7.57 -5.85
N LYS A 10 -5.17 8.15 -6.85
CA LYS A 10 -3.79 8.62 -6.74
C LYS A 10 -3.76 9.85 -5.83
N SER A 11 -2.60 10.10 -5.21
CA SER A 11 -2.47 11.19 -4.26
C SER A 11 -2.88 12.54 -4.84
N PHE A 12 -2.49 12.85 -6.09
CA PHE A 12 -2.83 14.13 -6.70
C PHE A 12 -4.33 14.28 -6.98
N GLU A 13 -5.05 13.17 -7.17
CA GLU A 13 -6.50 13.19 -7.37
C GLU A 13 -7.24 13.54 -6.08
N LEU A 14 -6.59 13.35 -4.93
CA LEU A 14 -7.12 13.69 -3.61
C LEU A 14 -6.59 15.02 -3.10
N ASN A 15 -5.84 15.77 -3.93
CA ASN A 15 -5.16 17.01 -3.52
C ASN A 15 -4.19 16.79 -2.35
N ILE A 16 -3.58 15.62 -2.29
CA ILE A 16 -2.59 15.27 -1.28
C ILE A 16 -1.24 15.21 -1.98
N PHE A 17 -0.32 16.10 -1.60
CA PHE A 17 0.98 16.23 -2.27
C PHE A 17 2.16 15.86 -1.37
N LYS A 18 1.89 15.59 -0.08
CA LYS A 18 2.92 15.19 0.88
C LYS A 18 2.38 14.06 1.76
N ASP A 19 3.26 13.11 2.07
CA ASP A 19 2.88 11.95 2.89
C ASP A 19 2.68 12.30 4.36
N ASP A 20 3.14 13.46 4.81
CA ASP A 20 3.02 13.89 6.20
C ASP A 20 1.74 14.71 6.50
N MET A 21 0.84 14.82 5.54
CA MET A 21 -0.44 15.47 5.77
C MET A 21 -1.32 14.62 6.67
N LYS A 22 -2.15 15.30 7.50
CA LYS A 22 -3.05 14.60 8.44
C LYS A 22 -4.02 13.67 7.73
N GLU A 23 -4.44 14.04 6.52
CA GLU A 23 -5.35 13.23 5.70
C GLU A 23 -4.76 11.85 5.41
N VAL A 24 -3.44 11.78 5.20
CA VAL A 24 -2.76 10.51 4.97
C VAL A 24 -2.83 9.63 6.23
N ASP A 25 -2.63 10.21 7.41
CA ASP A 25 -2.72 9.48 8.66
C ASP A 25 -4.13 8.91 8.86
N TYR A 26 -5.17 9.69 8.59
CA TYR A 26 -6.55 9.22 8.69
C TYR A 26 -6.84 8.10 7.71
N LEU A 27 -6.36 8.24 6.47
CA LEU A 27 -6.53 7.19 5.46
C LEU A 27 -5.82 5.91 5.88
N LYS A 28 -4.60 6.00 6.39
CA LYS A 28 -3.86 4.83 6.86
C LYS A 28 -4.56 4.16 8.04
N GLN A 29 -5.10 4.92 8.97
CA GLN A 29 -5.84 4.37 10.11
C GLN A 29 -7.10 3.61 9.63
N PHE A 30 -7.81 4.18 8.66
CA PHE A 30 -8.98 3.52 8.08
C PHE A 30 -8.58 2.21 7.39
N ILE A 31 -7.52 2.24 6.60
CA ILE A 31 -7.01 1.05 5.90
C ILE A 31 -6.60 -0.02 6.91
N GLU A 32 -5.87 0.36 7.95
CA GLU A 32 -5.44 -0.57 8.99
C GLU A 32 -6.65 -1.24 9.65
N HIS A 33 -7.66 -0.45 10.01
CA HIS A 33 -8.87 -0.97 10.63
C HIS A 33 -9.56 -2.00 9.72
N LYS A 34 -9.68 -1.70 8.44
CA LYS A 34 -10.29 -2.62 7.48
C LYS A 34 -9.47 -3.89 7.30
N LEU A 35 -8.15 -3.76 7.21
CA LEU A 35 -7.28 -4.92 7.04
C LEU A 35 -7.33 -5.83 8.27
N LEU A 36 -7.38 -5.27 9.47
CA LEU A 36 -7.51 -6.07 10.69
C LEU A 36 -8.81 -6.85 10.69
N GLN A 37 -9.91 -6.26 10.23
CA GLN A 37 -11.18 -6.98 10.07
C GLN A 37 -11.04 -8.15 9.10
N TYR A 38 -10.39 -7.93 7.97
CA TYR A 38 -10.19 -8.97 6.96
C TYR A 38 -9.24 -10.07 7.44
N ILE A 39 -8.23 -9.71 8.22
CA ILE A 39 -7.33 -10.71 8.82
C ILE A 39 -8.12 -11.67 9.71
N ASP A 40 -9.07 -11.14 10.48
CA ASP A 40 -9.96 -11.99 11.30
C ASP A 40 -10.82 -12.91 10.43
N GLU A 41 -11.04 -12.56 9.17
CA GLU A 41 -11.78 -13.37 8.20
C GLU A 41 -10.89 -14.27 7.35
N GLY A 42 -9.61 -14.36 7.66
CA GLY A 42 -8.68 -15.24 6.97
C GLY A 42 -7.86 -14.61 5.87
N LEU A 43 -7.74 -13.29 5.84
CA LEU A 43 -6.92 -12.61 4.83
C LEU A 43 -5.45 -13.03 4.94
N GLU A 44 -4.86 -13.42 3.82
CA GLU A 44 -3.45 -13.82 3.72
C GLU A 44 -2.64 -12.90 2.81
N TRP A 45 -3.25 -12.39 1.73
CA TRP A 45 -2.56 -11.59 0.72
C TRP A 45 -3.26 -10.28 0.47
N VAL A 46 -2.46 -9.20 0.43
CA VAL A 46 -2.90 -7.89 -0.07
C VAL A 46 -2.14 -7.62 -1.36
N LEU A 47 -2.86 -7.38 -2.44
CA LEU A 47 -2.27 -7.12 -3.76
C LEU A 47 -2.51 -5.68 -4.17
N ILE A 48 -1.48 -5.06 -4.71
CA ILE A 48 -1.54 -3.69 -5.25
C ILE A 48 -0.83 -3.65 -6.60
N GLN A 49 -1.07 -2.58 -7.35
CA GLN A 49 -0.34 -2.33 -8.59
C GLN A 49 0.91 -1.48 -8.36
N GLY A 50 1.03 -0.86 -7.19
CA GLY A 50 2.17 -0.03 -6.87
C GLY A 50 2.04 1.42 -7.33
N GLN A 51 0.82 1.92 -7.50
CA GLN A 51 0.59 3.32 -7.82
C GLN A 51 0.68 4.19 -6.58
N ILE A 52 1.08 5.46 -6.76
CA ILE A 52 1.13 6.42 -5.65
C ILE A 52 -0.29 6.70 -5.13
N GLY A 53 -0.37 7.07 -3.84
CA GLY A 53 -1.64 7.34 -3.19
C GLY A 53 -2.11 6.17 -2.36
N ILE A 54 -3.39 5.84 -2.46
CA ILE A 54 -4.05 4.82 -1.62
C ILE A 54 -3.29 3.50 -1.65
N GLU A 55 -2.83 3.06 -2.82
CA GLU A 55 -2.18 1.76 -2.95
C GLU A 55 -0.86 1.68 -2.19
N LEU A 56 0.02 2.68 -2.32
CA LEU A 56 1.28 2.68 -1.58
C LEU A 56 1.06 2.90 -0.08
N TRP A 57 0.08 3.69 0.30
CA TRP A 57 -0.26 3.87 1.72
C TRP A 57 -0.77 2.56 2.31
N ALA A 58 -1.61 1.82 1.57
CA ALA A 58 -2.06 0.51 2.00
C ALA A 58 -0.88 -0.46 2.14
N ALA A 59 0.07 -0.42 1.22
CA ALA A 59 1.26 -1.26 1.30
C ALA A 59 2.08 -0.96 2.55
N GLU A 60 2.24 0.32 2.90
CA GLU A 60 2.95 0.70 4.12
C GLU A 60 2.23 0.14 5.36
N VAL A 61 0.90 0.19 5.38
CA VAL A 61 0.12 -0.37 6.48
C VAL A 61 0.32 -1.88 6.56
N VAL A 62 0.32 -2.59 5.42
CA VAL A 62 0.56 -4.04 5.40
C VAL A 62 1.92 -4.36 6.00
N LEU A 63 2.96 -3.65 5.59
CA LEU A 63 4.32 -3.92 6.10
C LEU A 63 4.40 -3.66 7.62
N LYS A 64 3.71 -2.64 8.11
CA LYS A 64 3.61 -2.38 9.54
C LYS A 64 2.88 -3.52 10.27
N LEU A 65 1.78 -3.99 9.70
CA LEU A 65 0.99 -5.06 10.31
C LEU A 65 1.73 -6.40 10.34
N GLN A 66 2.72 -6.60 9.50
CA GLN A 66 3.52 -7.82 9.50
C GLN A 66 4.29 -8.01 10.81
N ASP A 67 4.53 -6.95 11.57
CA ASP A 67 5.18 -7.05 12.87
C ASP A 67 4.34 -7.86 13.87
N THR A 68 3.01 -7.76 13.77
CA THR A 68 2.08 -8.48 14.65
C THR A 68 1.32 -9.60 13.93
N HIS A 69 1.33 -9.56 12.60
CA HIS A 69 0.63 -10.55 11.75
C HIS A 69 1.60 -11.02 10.66
N PRO A 70 2.62 -11.82 11.02
CA PRO A 70 3.67 -12.20 10.07
C PRO A 70 3.19 -13.09 8.92
N GLU A 71 2.00 -13.68 9.04
CA GLU A 71 1.39 -14.47 7.96
C GLU A 71 0.79 -13.61 6.86
N LEU A 72 0.58 -12.31 7.10
CA LEU A 72 0.08 -11.38 6.10
C LEU A 72 1.17 -11.08 5.07
N LYS A 73 0.83 -11.16 3.79
CA LYS A 73 1.77 -10.98 2.69
C LYS A 73 1.35 -9.86 1.77
N LEU A 74 2.33 -9.15 1.22
CA LEU A 74 2.12 -8.09 0.25
C LEU A 74 2.59 -8.53 -1.11
N GLY A 75 1.74 -8.40 -2.14
CA GLY A 75 2.11 -8.63 -3.52
C GLY A 75 1.95 -7.36 -4.34
N ILE A 76 2.90 -7.10 -5.24
CA ILE A 76 2.86 -5.97 -6.15
C ILE A 76 2.84 -6.49 -7.58
N ILE A 77 1.76 -6.15 -8.30
CA ILE A 77 1.59 -6.52 -9.70
C ILE A 77 1.64 -5.22 -10.49
N THR A 78 2.81 -4.90 -11.04
CA THR A 78 2.99 -3.64 -11.75
C THR A 78 2.16 -3.61 -13.03
N PRO A 79 1.54 -2.46 -13.35
CA PRO A 79 0.69 -2.36 -14.54
C PRO A 79 1.50 -2.41 -15.84
N PHE A 80 2.76 -1.93 -15.81
CA PHE A 80 3.67 -1.97 -16.96
C PHE A 80 5.08 -1.69 -16.49
N TYR A 81 6.05 -2.12 -17.29
CA TYR A 81 7.46 -1.89 -16.99
C TYR A 81 7.76 -0.38 -17.02
N GLY A 82 8.45 0.09 -15.99
CA GLY A 82 8.84 1.50 -15.92
C GLY A 82 7.73 2.44 -15.49
N HIS A 83 6.67 1.95 -14.84
CA HIS A 83 5.53 2.80 -14.43
C HIS A 83 5.92 3.91 -13.47
N THR A 84 7.08 3.82 -12.78
CA THR A 84 7.57 4.84 -11.86
C THR A 84 8.46 5.89 -12.53
N SER A 85 8.74 5.75 -13.81
CA SER A 85 9.77 6.54 -14.50
C SER A 85 9.54 8.06 -14.47
N LYS A 86 8.29 8.49 -14.31
CA LYS A 86 7.92 9.92 -14.25
C LYS A 86 7.67 10.43 -12.84
N TRP A 87 7.89 9.61 -11.84
CA TRP A 87 7.68 10.00 -10.44
C TRP A 87 8.88 10.79 -9.94
N ASN A 88 8.68 11.60 -8.89
CA ASN A 88 9.78 12.27 -8.21
C ASN A 88 10.61 11.26 -7.42
N GLU A 89 11.81 11.69 -7.01
CA GLU A 89 12.76 10.81 -6.31
C GLU A 89 12.20 10.26 -5.00
N HIS A 90 11.45 11.07 -4.26
CA HIS A 90 10.84 10.64 -2.99
C HIS A 90 9.89 9.46 -3.22
N ASN A 91 9.02 9.57 -4.21
CA ASN A 91 8.04 8.53 -4.50
C ASN A 91 8.70 7.27 -5.08
N ILE A 92 9.74 7.43 -5.90
CA ILE A 92 10.49 6.28 -6.43
C ILE A 92 11.17 5.54 -5.29
N ALA A 93 11.85 6.25 -4.38
CA ALA A 93 12.53 5.64 -3.25
C ALA A 93 11.54 4.91 -2.34
N LYS A 94 10.38 5.50 -2.11
CA LYS A 94 9.33 4.89 -1.30
C LYS A 94 8.83 3.60 -1.95
N TYR A 95 8.54 3.63 -3.24
CA TYR A 95 8.10 2.44 -3.98
C TYR A 95 9.15 1.33 -3.92
N GLU A 96 10.42 1.67 -4.16
CA GLU A 96 11.50 0.69 -4.15
C GLU A 96 11.68 0.05 -2.78
N SER A 97 11.56 0.85 -1.71
CA SER A 97 11.62 0.33 -0.34
C SER A 97 10.49 -0.65 -0.07
N ILE A 98 9.27 -0.29 -0.47
CA ILE A 98 8.10 -1.16 -0.31
C ILE A 98 8.28 -2.44 -1.12
N ALA A 99 8.69 -2.31 -2.39
CA ALA A 99 8.87 -3.45 -3.28
C ALA A 99 9.92 -4.43 -2.77
N SER A 100 11.01 -3.92 -2.18
CA SER A 100 12.07 -4.79 -1.63
C SER A 100 11.60 -5.60 -0.42
N ASN A 101 10.53 -5.18 0.23
CA ASN A 101 9.96 -5.87 1.39
C ASN A 101 8.69 -6.68 1.06
N ALA A 102 8.22 -6.62 -0.18
CA ALA A 102 7.05 -7.38 -0.59
C ALA A 102 7.42 -8.85 -0.82
N GLN A 103 6.45 -9.75 -0.59
CA GLN A 103 6.64 -11.18 -0.77
C GLN A 103 6.47 -11.61 -2.22
N PHE A 104 5.85 -10.77 -3.05
CA PHE A 104 5.67 -11.10 -4.47
C PHE A 104 5.89 -9.88 -5.38
#